data_342e6101c434ef2ec6525a920f0d0bc3
#
_entry.id   342e6101c434ef2ec6525a920f0d0bc3
#
_cell.length_a   1.000
_cell.length_b   1.000
_cell.length_c   1.000
_cell.angle_alpha   90.00
_cell.angle_beta   90.00
_cell.angle_gamma   90.00
#
_symmetry.space_group_name_H-M   'P 1'
#
loop_
_entity.id
_entity.type
_entity.pdbx_description
1 polymer ?
#
loop_
_entity_poly.entity_id
_entity_poly.type
_entity_poly.pdbx_seq_one_letter_code
_entity_poly.pdbx_strand_id
1 'polypeptide(L)'
;MSIEISKIFIGKTNVRKSPGDVGDLVDSVREKGILEPLLARPIGGRYELVVGSRRFEAAKIAGLKRVPAIVRPMTDEEAIIVSLVENIQRRDIEPEEEYDAIVALRKVNPRAYGSSEQVAKALGKSRRYVEDRISAVEAVRNIRKESRADIAVKQAPLPKERKEGVLPVKHATFLHRAEEAPTVQELPRRERATQLKELAETIAPLPIPEAENVVSHFVMAPQRPVEDIKREVSYLHAVKLEILLDPRVADGLRRAAEERNTTMEAVASLAVHSWLRQQRYA
;
A
#
# COMPACT_ATOMS: atom_id res chain seq x y z
N MET A 1 18.42 -24.72 -19.38
CA MET A 1 17.86 -25.86 -20.12
C MET A 1 16.58 -25.49 -20.84
N SER A 2 16.11 -26.27 -21.81
CA SER A 2 14.82 -26.01 -22.50
C SER A 2 13.75 -26.94 -21.92
N ILE A 3 12.62 -26.38 -21.47
CA ILE A 3 11.54 -27.12 -20.79
C ILE A 3 10.26 -27.04 -21.64
N GLU A 4 9.47 -28.10 -21.66
CA GLU A 4 8.14 -28.10 -22.23
C GLU A 4 7.21 -27.18 -21.46
N ILE A 5 6.53 -26.27 -22.16
CA ILE A 5 5.68 -25.26 -21.54
C ILE A 5 4.51 -25.88 -20.74
N SER A 6 4.03 -27.07 -21.19
CA SER A 6 3.00 -27.84 -20.49
C SER A 6 3.42 -28.36 -19.12
N LYS A 7 4.73 -28.48 -18.85
CA LYS A 7 5.27 -28.91 -17.56
C LYS A 7 5.48 -27.75 -16.59
N ILE A 8 5.30 -26.50 -17.03
CA ILE A 8 5.45 -25.31 -16.19
C ILE A 8 4.09 -24.85 -15.70
N PHE A 9 4.00 -24.52 -14.41
CA PHE A 9 2.80 -23.95 -13.80
C PHE A 9 3.15 -22.75 -12.91
N ILE A 10 2.19 -21.83 -12.76
CA ILE A 10 2.27 -20.70 -11.82
C ILE A 10 1.72 -21.20 -10.49
N GLY A 11 2.55 -21.26 -9.47
CA GLY A 11 2.21 -21.74 -8.13
C GLY A 11 1.97 -20.62 -7.13
N LYS A 12 1.82 -21.00 -5.87
CA LYS A 12 1.53 -20.07 -4.76
C LYS A 12 2.71 -19.18 -4.38
N THR A 13 3.93 -19.59 -4.75
CA THR A 13 5.16 -18.85 -4.45
C THR A 13 5.42 -17.73 -5.45
N ASN A 14 4.74 -17.72 -6.60
CA ASN A 14 4.81 -16.62 -7.54
C ASN A 14 3.98 -15.45 -7.04
N VAL A 15 4.65 -14.34 -6.77
CA VAL A 15 4.01 -13.12 -6.23
C VAL A 15 3.08 -12.48 -7.25
N ARG A 16 3.41 -12.57 -8.53
CA ARG A 16 2.62 -11.97 -9.61
C ARG A 16 1.48 -12.88 -10.03
N LYS A 17 0.26 -12.54 -9.64
CA LYS A 17 -0.97 -13.29 -9.99
C LYS A 17 -1.48 -12.96 -11.40
N SER A 18 -1.28 -11.72 -11.86
CA SER A 18 -1.68 -11.28 -13.21
C SER A 18 -0.49 -10.79 -14.03
N PRO A 19 -0.24 -11.33 -15.22
CA PRO A 19 0.86 -10.87 -16.08
C PRO A 19 0.63 -9.46 -16.67
N GLY A 20 -0.59 -8.90 -16.55
CA GLY A 20 -0.97 -7.66 -17.20
C GLY A 20 -1.05 -7.82 -18.73
N ASP A 21 -1.07 -6.70 -19.45
CA ASP A 21 -0.99 -6.73 -20.91
C ASP A 21 0.38 -7.24 -21.37
N VAL A 22 0.38 -8.23 -22.23
CA VAL A 22 1.59 -8.86 -22.82
C VAL A 22 1.62 -8.76 -24.35
N GLY A 23 0.73 -7.98 -24.98
CA GLY A 23 0.61 -7.88 -26.43
C GLY A 23 1.93 -7.60 -27.13
N ASP A 24 2.61 -6.53 -26.75
CA ASP A 24 3.92 -6.14 -27.31
C ASP A 24 4.98 -7.24 -27.16
N LEU A 25 4.89 -8.01 -26.08
CA LEU A 25 5.84 -9.09 -25.78
C LEU A 25 5.56 -10.35 -26.62
N VAL A 26 4.30 -10.60 -26.95
CA VAL A 26 3.89 -11.77 -27.76
C VAL A 26 4.54 -11.76 -29.13
N ASP A 27 4.54 -10.63 -29.83
CA ASP A 27 5.13 -10.49 -31.16
C ASP A 27 6.65 -10.64 -31.11
N SER A 28 7.31 -10.04 -30.14
CA SER A 28 8.75 -10.22 -29.92
C SER A 28 9.11 -11.68 -29.61
N VAL A 29 8.31 -12.36 -28.78
CA VAL A 29 8.52 -13.76 -28.43
C VAL A 29 8.25 -14.70 -29.61
N ARG A 30 7.31 -14.34 -30.49
CA ARG A 30 7.04 -15.11 -31.70
C ARG A 30 8.19 -15.06 -32.70
N GLU A 31 8.83 -13.89 -32.83
CA GLU A 31 9.94 -13.69 -33.76
C GLU A 31 11.28 -14.23 -33.23
N LYS A 32 11.59 -13.91 -31.97
CA LYS A 32 12.94 -14.11 -31.40
C LYS A 32 12.99 -15.17 -30.31
N GLY A 33 11.85 -15.74 -29.93
CA GLY A 33 11.75 -16.60 -28.74
C GLY A 33 11.92 -15.82 -27.45
N ILE A 34 12.10 -16.55 -26.35
CA ILE A 34 12.41 -15.99 -25.03
C ILE A 34 13.92 -15.74 -24.93
N LEU A 35 14.35 -14.48 -24.92
CA LEU A 35 15.77 -14.10 -24.84
C LEU A 35 16.33 -14.29 -23.42
N GLU A 36 15.58 -13.89 -22.41
CA GLU A 36 15.96 -14.10 -21.01
C GLU A 36 15.26 -15.35 -20.45
N PRO A 37 16.01 -16.36 -19.95
CA PRO A 37 15.42 -17.59 -19.42
C PRO A 37 14.43 -17.33 -18.29
N LEU A 38 13.41 -18.16 -18.18
CA LEU A 38 12.54 -18.23 -17.01
C LEU A 38 13.32 -18.79 -15.82
N LEU A 39 12.94 -18.46 -14.59
CA LEU A 39 13.43 -19.13 -13.40
C LEU A 39 12.31 -20.01 -12.85
N ALA A 40 12.61 -21.30 -12.66
CA ALA A 40 11.67 -22.28 -12.18
C ALA A 40 12.32 -23.23 -11.16
N ARG A 41 11.51 -23.86 -10.32
CA ARG A 41 11.95 -24.92 -9.38
C ARG A 41 11.22 -26.24 -9.66
N PRO A 42 11.84 -27.38 -9.40
CA PRO A 42 11.20 -28.66 -9.61
C PRO A 42 10.22 -28.97 -8.48
N ILE A 43 9.00 -29.38 -8.82
CA ILE A 43 7.95 -29.79 -7.89
C ILE A 43 7.18 -30.97 -8.48
N GLY A 44 7.28 -32.16 -7.88
CA GLY A 44 6.46 -33.33 -8.25
C GLY A 44 6.53 -33.72 -9.73
N GLY A 45 7.69 -33.67 -10.35
CA GLY A 45 7.89 -33.99 -11.76
C GLY A 45 7.48 -32.87 -12.74
N ARG A 46 7.04 -31.72 -12.23
CA ARG A 46 6.73 -30.49 -12.97
C ARG A 46 7.64 -29.36 -12.49
N TYR A 47 7.44 -28.16 -13.05
CA TYR A 47 8.24 -26.99 -12.73
C TYR A 47 7.33 -25.83 -12.29
N GLU A 48 7.52 -25.35 -11.07
CA GLU A 48 6.84 -24.14 -10.61
C GLU A 48 7.64 -22.92 -11.07
N LEU A 49 6.95 -22.01 -11.76
CA LEU A 49 7.54 -20.76 -12.22
C LEU A 49 7.76 -19.80 -11.04
N VAL A 50 9.00 -19.38 -10.84
CA VAL A 50 9.39 -18.42 -9.80
C VAL A 50 9.48 -17.01 -10.36
N VAL A 51 10.14 -16.82 -11.52
CA VAL A 51 10.34 -15.54 -12.19
C VAL A 51 10.04 -15.65 -13.68
N GLY A 52 9.44 -14.61 -14.26
CA GLY A 52 9.21 -14.49 -15.70
C GLY A 52 7.77 -14.76 -16.15
N SER A 53 6.76 -14.47 -15.31
CA SER A 53 5.33 -14.70 -15.59
C SER A 53 4.86 -14.05 -16.90
N ARG A 54 5.28 -12.82 -17.21
CA ARG A 54 4.94 -12.16 -18.49
C ARG A 54 5.49 -12.89 -19.69
N ARG A 55 6.77 -13.31 -19.63
CA ARG A 55 7.45 -14.08 -20.70
C ARG A 55 6.79 -15.44 -20.90
N PHE A 56 6.43 -16.08 -19.79
CA PHE A 56 5.73 -17.37 -19.83
C PHE A 56 4.37 -17.26 -20.49
N GLU A 57 3.58 -16.24 -20.15
CA GLU A 57 2.26 -16.04 -20.74
C GLU A 57 2.37 -15.63 -22.22
N ALA A 58 3.30 -14.73 -22.56
CA ALA A 58 3.58 -14.39 -23.96
C ALA A 58 4.00 -15.62 -24.79
N ALA A 59 4.80 -16.52 -24.22
CA ALA A 59 5.22 -17.75 -24.89
C ALA A 59 4.04 -18.72 -25.13
N LYS A 60 3.09 -18.81 -24.18
CA LYS A 60 1.85 -19.58 -24.36
C LYS A 60 1.00 -19.04 -25.51
N ILE A 61 0.77 -17.71 -25.52
CA ILE A 61 -0.01 -17.04 -26.55
C ILE A 61 0.70 -17.15 -27.92
N ALA A 62 2.03 -17.03 -27.96
CA ALA A 62 2.82 -17.21 -29.18
C ALA A 62 2.87 -18.68 -29.68
N GLY A 63 2.35 -19.63 -28.90
CA GLY A 63 2.28 -21.06 -29.30
C GLY A 63 3.60 -21.82 -29.16
N LEU A 64 4.55 -21.33 -28.35
CA LEU A 64 5.83 -22.03 -28.13
C LEU A 64 5.57 -23.34 -27.41
N LYS A 65 6.18 -24.42 -27.88
CA LYS A 65 6.12 -25.74 -27.22
C LYS A 65 7.15 -25.88 -26.09
N ARG A 66 8.28 -25.19 -26.22
CA ARG A 66 9.39 -25.24 -25.27
C ARG A 66 9.94 -23.84 -25.03
N VAL A 67 10.41 -23.61 -23.79
CA VAL A 67 10.96 -22.32 -23.35
C VAL A 67 12.30 -22.51 -22.63
N PRO A 68 13.25 -21.58 -22.77
CA PRO A 68 14.48 -21.61 -21.99
C PRO A 68 14.18 -21.33 -20.53
N ALA A 69 14.72 -22.14 -19.62
CA ALA A 69 14.56 -21.95 -18.19
C ALA A 69 15.83 -22.33 -17.42
N ILE A 70 16.10 -21.58 -16.36
CA ILE A 70 17.03 -21.95 -15.29
C ILE A 70 16.22 -22.70 -14.24
N VAL A 71 16.56 -23.95 -14.02
CA VAL A 71 15.91 -24.78 -12.99
C VAL A 71 16.84 -24.86 -11.79
N ARG A 72 16.34 -24.39 -10.65
CA ARG A 72 17.06 -24.44 -9.39
C ARG A 72 16.15 -25.01 -8.30
N PRO A 73 16.59 -26.01 -7.53
CA PRO A 73 15.89 -26.43 -6.32
C PRO A 73 15.81 -25.25 -5.34
N MET A 74 14.62 -24.98 -4.82
CA MET A 74 14.35 -23.91 -3.86
C MET A 74 13.25 -24.35 -2.90
N THR A 75 13.34 -23.92 -1.65
CA THR A 75 12.24 -23.98 -0.70
C THR A 75 11.12 -23.00 -1.08
N ASP A 76 9.94 -23.10 -0.46
CA ASP A 76 8.86 -22.13 -0.67
C ASP A 76 9.30 -20.73 -0.24
N GLU A 77 10.03 -20.62 0.87
CA GLU A 77 10.61 -19.39 1.38
C GLU A 77 11.56 -18.73 0.37
N GLU A 78 12.53 -19.46 -0.14
CA GLU A 78 13.46 -18.94 -1.14
C GLU A 78 12.75 -18.49 -2.42
N ALA A 79 11.77 -19.28 -2.89
CA ALA A 79 11.01 -18.95 -4.10
C ALA A 79 10.18 -17.67 -3.93
N ILE A 80 9.52 -17.49 -2.77
CA ILE A 80 8.76 -16.26 -2.45
C ILE A 80 9.71 -15.06 -2.40
N ILE A 81 10.86 -15.16 -1.71
CA ILE A 81 11.83 -14.07 -1.61
C ILE A 81 12.34 -13.68 -2.99
N VAL A 82 12.78 -14.64 -3.79
CA VAL A 82 13.32 -14.38 -5.13
C VAL A 82 12.26 -13.73 -6.03
N SER A 83 11.03 -14.25 -6.02
CA SER A 83 9.92 -13.68 -6.78
C SER A 83 9.58 -12.27 -6.32
N LEU A 84 9.57 -12.02 -5.01
CA LEU A 84 9.25 -10.71 -4.43
C LEU A 84 10.35 -9.67 -4.71
N VAL A 85 11.61 -10.03 -4.53
CA VAL A 85 12.76 -9.14 -4.81
C VAL A 85 12.80 -8.75 -6.28
N GLU A 86 12.57 -9.69 -7.20
CA GLU A 86 12.51 -9.41 -8.65
C GLU A 86 11.38 -8.43 -8.96
N ASN A 87 10.19 -8.65 -8.39
CA ASN A 87 9.05 -7.79 -8.62
C ASN A 87 9.21 -6.39 -8.00
N ILE A 88 9.81 -6.28 -6.80
CA ILE A 88 10.07 -4.98 -6.15
C ILE A 88 11.07 -4.13 -6.92
N GLN A 89 12.00 -4.74 -7.65
CA GLN A 89 12.93 -4.02 -8.51
C GLN A 89 12.24 -3.40 -9.73
N ARG A 90 11.04 -3.88 -10.06
CA ARG A 90 10.18 -3.31 -11.08
C ARG A 90 9.34 -2.18 -10.47
N ARG A 91 8.96 -1.22 -11.29
CA ARG A 91 8.13 -0.07 -10.87
C ARG A 91 6.63 -0.39 -10.78
N ASP A 92 6.22 -1.61 -11.13
CA ASP A 92 4.83 -1.98 -11.44
C ASP A 92 4.24 -3.09 -10.54
N ILE A 93 4.87 -3.42 -9.39
CA ILE A 93 4.23 -4.34 -8.43
C ILE A 93 3.05 -3.64 -7.72
N GLU A 94 1.90 -4.29 -7.75
CA GLU A 94 0.74 -3.80 -7.02
C GLU A 94 0.93 -4.00 -5.50
N PRO A 95 0.59 -3.01 -4.68
CA PRO A 95 0.78 -3.10 -3.22
C PRO A 95 0.08 -4.30 -2.58
N GLU A 96 -1.05 -4.74 -3.11
CA GLU A 96 -1.77 -5.92 -2.62
C GLU A 96 -1.03 -7.23 -2.92
N GLU A 97 -0.38 -7.35 -4.08
CA GLU A 97 0.44 -8.51 -4.41
C GLU A 97 1.66 -8.60 -3.49
N GLU A 98 2.29 -7.46 -3.21
CA GLU A 98 3.42 -7.36 -2.29
C GLU A 98 3.02 -7.74 -0.85
N TYR A 99 1.89 -7.21 -0.37
CA TYR A 99 1.32 -7.57 0.93
C TYR A 99 1.05 -9.07 1.05
N ASP A 100 0.39 -9.67 0.06
CA ASP A 100 0.08 -11.11 0.06
C ASP A 100 1.36 -11.95 0.12
N ALA A 101 2.43 -11.54 -0.57
CA ALA A 101 3.71 -12.21 -0.52
C ALA A 101 4.40 -12.06 0.84
N ILE A 102 4.36 -10.88 1.45
CA ILE A 102 4.87 -10.65 2.82
C ILE A 102 4.13 -11.55 3.81
N VAL A 103 2.81 -11.63 3.73
CA VAL A 103 1.99 -12.50 4.59
C VAL A 103 2.31 -13.98 4.35
N ALA A 104 2.49 -14.40 3.10
CA ALA A 104 2.89 -15.77 2.78
C ALA A 104 4.26 -16.11 3.37
N LEU A 105 5.23 -15.20 3.26
CA LEU A 105 6.57 -15.37 3.81
C LEU A 105 6.55 -15.52 5.34
N ARG A 106 5.76 -14.68 6.03
CA ARG A 106 5.54 -14.77 7.49
C ARG A 106 4.91 -16.10 7.91
N LYS A 107 4.00 -16.65 7.10
CA LYS A 107 3.38 -17.95 7.37
C LYS A 107 4.33 -19.12 7.17
N VAL A 108 5.20 -19.07 6.16
CA VAL A 108 6.16 -20.13 5.86
C VAL A 108 7.24 -20.21 6.93
N ASN A 109 7.75 -19.09 7.38
CA ASN A 109 8.77 -19.05 8.44
C ASN A 109 8.57 -17.87 9.39
N PRO A 110 7.66 -18.00 10.41
CA PRO A 110 7.36 -16.92 11.35
C PRO A 110 8.56 -16.48 12.20
N ARG A 111 9.53 -17.36 12.44
CA ARG A 111 10.74 -17.02 13.21
C ARG A 111 11.68 -16.10 12.45
N ALA A 112 11.80 -16.31 11.14
CA ALA A 112 12.70 -15.54 10.28
C ALA A 112 12.06 -14.26 9.75
N TYR A 113 10.73 -14.20 9.60
CA TYR A 113 10.00 -13.09 8.92
C TYR A 113 8.81 -12.56 9.71
N GLY A 114 8.69 -12.85 10.99
CA GLY A 114 7.57 -12.41 11.84
C GLY A 114 7.48 -10.89 11.99
N SER A 115 8.61 -10.19 12.00
CA SER A 115 8.65 -8.74 12.12
C SER A 115 8.86 -8.04 10.76
N SER A 116 8.42 -6.79 10.66
CA SER A 116 8.66 -5.94 9.47
C SER A 116 10.14 -5.69 9.23
N GLU A 117 10.96 -5.66 10.27
CA GLU A 117 12.41 -5.49 10.16
C GLU A 117 13.09 -6.70 9.52
N GLN A 118 12.69 -7.91 9.91
CA GLN A 118 13.21 -9.14 9.34
C GLN A 118 12.86 -9.26 7.84
N VAL A 119 11.59 -8.95 7.49
CA VAL A 119 11.15 -8.90 6.09
C VAL A 119 11.92 -7.86 5.31
N ALA A 120 12.06 -6.65 5.85
CA ALA A 120 12.79 -5.54 5.22
C ALA A 120 14.25 -5.92 4.91
N LYS A 121 14.93 -6.58 5.85
CA LYS A 121 16.30 -7.08 5.66
C LYS A 121 16.38 -8.09 4.53
N ALA A 122 15.43 -9.04 4.46
CA ALA A 122 15.39 -10.05 3.40
C ALA A 122 15.14 -9.44 2.01
N LEU A 123 14.37 -8.35 1.94
CA LEU A 123 14.02 -7.65 0.71
C LEU A 123 15.01 -6.54 0.31
N GLY A 124 16.00 -6.22 1.15
CA GLY A 124 16.90 -5.08 0.93
C GLY A 124 16.17 -3.73 0.97
N LYS A 125 15.10 -3.61 1.77
CA LYS A 125 14.28 -2.41 1.93
C LYS A 125 14.37 -1.85 3.36
N SER A 126 13.82 -0.64 3.58
CA SER A 126 13.69 -0.12 4.94
C SER A 126 12.51 -0.78 5.67
N ARG A 127 12.59 -0.84 7.01
CA ARG A 127 11.47 -1.29 7.85
C ARG A 127 10.20 -0.49 7.55
N ARG A 128 10.34 0.85 7.45
CA ARG A 128 9.23 1.75 7.13
C ARG A 128 8.55 1.42 5.80
N TYR A 129 9.33 1.02 4.78
CA TYR A 129 8.76 0.60 3.51
C TYR A 129 7.78 -0.58 3.67
N VAL A 130 8.19 -1.59 4.46
CA VAL A 130 7.36 -2.78 4.72
C VAL A 130 6.12 -2.42 5.55
N GLU A 131 6.28 -1.59 6.57
CA GLU A 131 5.17 -1.11 7.41
C GLU A 131 4.16 -0.29 6.62
N ASP A 132 4.62 0.65 5.80
CA ASP A 132 3.75 1.45 4.91
C ASP A 132 2.92 0.54 3.97
N ARG A 133 3.51 -0.54 3.43
CA ARG A 133 2.80 -1.50 2.57
C ARG A 133 1.71 -2.26 3.31
N ILE A 134 2.06 -2.79 4.48
CA ILE A 134 1.13 -3.55 5.31
C ILE A 134 -0.03 -2.66 5.72
N SER A 135 0.24 -1.52 6.34
CA SER A 135 -0.77 -0.58 6.84
C SER A 135 -1.71 -0.08 5.74
N ALA A 136 -1.15 0.27 4.57
CA ALA A 136 -1.93 0.75 3.44
C ALA A 136 -2.94 -0.28 2.93
N VAL A 137 -2.50 -1.54 2.79
CA VAL A 137 -3.37 -2.60 2.26
C VAL A 137 -4.40 -3.04 3.29
N GLU A 138 -4.02 -3.12 4.57
CA GLU A 138 -4.93 -3.47 5.66
C GLU A 138 -6.06 -2.44 5.79
N ALA A 139 -5.73 -1.14 5.82
CA ALA A 139 -6.75 -0.08 5.88
C ALA A 139 -7.76 -0.18 4.73
N VAL A 140 -7.28 -0.32 3.49
CA VAL A 140 -8.18 -0.43 2.34
C VAL A 140 -9.02 -1.71 2.38
N ARG A 141 -8.44 -2.84 2.80
CA ARG A 141 -9.18 -4.10 2.95
C ARG A 141 -10.26 -4.02 4.04
N ASN A 142 -9.98 -3.35 5.16
CA ASN A 142 -10.93 -3.13 6.23
C ASN A 142 -12.10 -2.25 5.76
N ILE A 143 -11.81 -1.10 5.15
CA ILE A 143 -12.84 -0.20 4.60
C ILE A 143 -13.68 -0.93 3.55
N ARG A 144 -13.07 -1.66 2.62
CA ARG A 144 -13.75 -2.45 1.60
C ARG A 144 -14.69 -3.50 2.21
N LYS A 145 -14.24 -4.18 3.26
CA LYS A 145 -15.04 -5.19 3.99
C LYS A 145 -16.23 -4.58 4.72
N GLU A 146 -16.07 -3.41 5.32
CA GLU A 146 -17.09 -2.79 6.16
C GLU A 146 -18.07 -1.92 5.37
N SER A 147 -17.60 -1.15 4.39
CA SER A 147 -18.42 -0.19 3.61
C SER A 147 -18.82 -0.70 2.22
N ARG A 148 -18.32 -1.86 1.77
CA ARG A 148 -18.47 -2.37 0.39
C ARG A 148 -17.98 -1.37 -0.67
N ALA A 149 -17.05 -0.49 -0.30
CA ALA A 149 -16.50 0.51 -1.19
C ALA A 149 -15.58 -0.14 -2.24
N ASP A 150 -15.63 0.36 -3.47
CA ASP A 150 -14.68 -0.03 -4.54
C ASP A 150 -13.46 0.88 -4.49
N ILE A 151 -12.60 0.66 -3.50
CA ILE A 151 -11.35 1.40 -3.30
C ILE A 151 -10.19 0.44 -3.49
N ALA A 152 -9.20 0.81 -4.30
CA ALA A 152 -7.97 0.05 -4.51
C ALA A 152 -6.75 0.87 -4.08
N VAL A 153 -5.79 0.22 -3.42
CA VAL A 153 -4.49 0.82 -3.14
C VAL A 153 -3.55 0.57 -4.31
N LYS A 154 -2.88 1.63 -4.80
CA LYS A 154 -1.88 1.52 -5.87
C LYS A 154 -0.61 2.28 -5.51
N GLN A 155 0.49 1.91 -6.16
CA GLN A 155 1.66 2.77 -6.19
C GLN A 155 1.25 4.11 -6.76
N ALA A 156 1.74 5.22 -6.15
CA ALA A 156 1.33 6.57 -6.53
C ALA A 156 1.29 6.73 -8.06
N PRO A 157 0.13 6.96 -8.66
CA PRO A 157 0.05 7.23 -10.09
C PRO A 157 0.78 8.53 -10.37
N LEU A 158 1.39 8.61 -11.55
CA LEU A 158 1.89 9.90 -12.06
C LEU A 158 0.74 10.91 -12.05
N PRO A 159 0.99 12.23 -11.77
CA PRO A 159 -0.05 13.23 -11.51
C PRO A 159 -1.17 13.35 -12.56
N LYS A 160 -0.96 12.81 -13.76
CA LYS A 160 -1.92 12.87 -14.89
C LYS A 160 -2.93 11.71 -14.95
N GLU A 161 -2.80 10.67 -14.09
CA GLU A 161 -3.57 9.43 -14.21
C GLU A 161 -4.37 9.06 -12.94
N ARG A 162 -4.76 10.04 -12.14
CA ARG A 162 -5.56 9.77 -10.93
C ARG A 162 -6.98 9.37 -11.34
N LYS A 163 -7.30 8.09 -11.21
CA LYS A 163 -8.65 7.53 -11.41
C LYS A 163 -9.43 7.56 -10.09
N GLU A 164 -10.74 7.76 -10.17
CA GLU A 164 -11.62 7.60 -9.02
C GLU A 164 -11.48 6.22 -8.39
N GLY A 165 -11.58 6.13 -7.07
CA GLY A 165 -11.44 4.87 -6.31
C GLY A 165 -10.02 4.35 -6.16
N VAL A 166 -8.99 5.11 -6.60
CA VAL A 166 -7.58 4.73 -6.44
C VAL A 166 -6.91 5.57 -5.35
N LEU A 167 -6.41 4.91 -4.33
CA LEU A 167 -5.73 5.53 -3.20
C LEU A 167 -4.23 5.26 -3.26
N PRO A 168 -3.37 6.30 -3.30
CA PRO A 168 -1.91 6.12 -3.20
C PRO A 168 -1.51 5.48 -1.86
N VAL A 169 -0.42 4.68 -1.85
CA VAL A 169 0.05 3.99 -0.64
C VAL A 169 0.19 4.93 0.56
N LYS A 170 0.76 6.12 0.38
CA LYS A 170 0.90 7.10 1.48
C LYS A 170 -0.44 7.57 2.04
N HIS A 171 -1.43 7.81 1.19
CA HIS A 171 -2.78 8.19 1.62
C HIS A 171 -3.45 7.04 2.39
N ALA A 172 -3.25 5.80 1.92
CA ALA A 172 -3.77 4.63 2.61
C ALA A 172 -3.10 4.39 3.99
N THR A 173 -1.82 4.75 4.17
CA THR A 173 -1.20 4.74 5.51
C THR A 173 -1.79 5.79 6.43
N PHE A 174 -2.23 6.93 5.91
CA PHE A 174 -2.94 7.92 6.72
C PHE A 174 -4.33 7.42 7.15
N LEU A 175 -5.04 6.71 6.27
CA LEU A 175 -6.31 6.06 6.63
C LEU A 175 -6.12 4.99 7.71
N HIS A 176 -5.07 4.18 7.64
CA HIS A 176 -4.76 3.22 8.69
C HIS A 176 -4.57 3.90 10.03
N ARG A 177 -3.79 5.00 10.06
CA ARG A 177 -3.62 5.81 11.26
C ARG A 177 -4.93 6.36 11.80
N ALA A 178 -5.83 6.82 10.91
CA ALA A 178 -7.15 7.30 11.31
C ALA A 178 -8.02 6.16 11.88
N GLU A 179 -8.02 5.00 11.24
CA GLU A 179 -8.77 3.82 11.67
C GLU A 179 -8.34 3.38 13.08
N GLU A 180 -7.04 3.38 13.38
CA GLU A 180 -6.49 2.99 14.68
C GLU A 180 -6.64 4.07 15.78
N ALA A 181 -7.06 5.28 15.43
CA ALA A 181 -7.21 6.36 16.39
C ALA A 181 -8.34 6.07 17.40
N PRO A 182 -8.11 6.25 18.72
CA PRO A 182 -9.11 5.99 19.75
C PRO A 182 -10.44 6.71 19.49
N THR A 183 -10.39 7.97 19.10
CA THR A 183 -11.57 8.80 18.80
C THR A 183 -12.41 8.26 17.64
N VAL A 184 -11.79 7.65 16.66
CA VAL A 184 -12.46 7.01 15.52
C VAL A 184 -13.00 5.63 15.92
N GLN A 185 -12.28 4.90 16.78
CA GLN A 185 -12.73 3.61 17.31
C GLN A 185 -13.96 3.73 18.21
N GLU A 186 -14.19 4.88 18.85
CA GLU A 186 -15.38 5.17 19.64
C GLU A 186 -16.66 5.35 18.79
N LEU A 187 -16.53 5.64 17.49
CA LEU A 187 -17.69 5.74 16.60
C LEU A 187 -18.42 4.40 16.43
N PRO A 188 -19.75 4.41 16.30
CA PRO A 188 -20.50 3.22 15.92
C PRO A 188 -19.97 2.63 14.61
N ARG A 189 -19.86 1.29 14.55
CA ARG A 189 -19.21 0.60 13.42
C ARG A 189 -19.69 1.04 12.03
N ARG A 190 -21.01 1.27 11.86
CA ARG A 190 -21.56 1.73 10.57
C ARG A 190 -21.16 3.15 10.24
N GLU A 191 -21.19 4.02 11.22
CA GLU A 191 -20.80 5.41 11.07
C GLU A 191 -19.28 5.52 10.76
N ARG A 192 -18.46 4.81 11.53
CA ARG A 192 -17.02 4.72 11.28
C ARG A 192 -16.70 4.27 9.86
N ALA A 193 -17.35 3.21 9.37
CA ALA A 193 -17.14 2.70 8.02
C ALA A 193 -17.52 3.74 6.95
N THR A 194 -18.60 4.49 7.16
CA THR A 194 -19.02 5.57 6.26
C THR A 194 -18.03 6.72 6.27
N GLN A 195 -17.63 7.18 7.44
CA GLN A 195 -16.71 8.31 7.59
C GLN A 195 -15.31 7.97 7.02
N LEU A 196 -14.80 6.76 7.25
CA LEU A 196 -13.52 6.34 6.68
C LEU A 196 -13.58 6.19 5.16
N LYS A 197 -14.72 5.77 4.60
CA LYS A 197 -14.92 5.74 3.16
C LYS A 197 -14.90 7.16 2.57
N GLU A 198 -15.67 8.07 3.13
CA GLU A 198 -15.70 9.49 2.71
C GLU A 198 -14.32 10.14 2.83
N LEU A 199 -13.60 9.85 3.92
CA LEU A 199 -12.24 10.31 4.11
C LEU A 199 -11.30 9.79 3.01
N ALA A 200 -11.38 8.50 2.67
CA ALA A 200 -10.59 7.90 1.60
C ALA A 200 -10.83 8.58 0.24
N GLU A 201 -12.10 8.79 -0.12
CA GLU A 201 -12.50 9.44 -1.36
C GLU A 201 -12.05 10.92 -1.38
N THR A 202 -12.15 11.60 -0.24
CA THR A 202 -11.76 13.02 -0.11
C THR A 202 -10.25 13.22 -0.22
N ILE A 203 -9.44 12.38 0.42
CA ILE A 203 -7.98 12.56 0.43
C ILE A 203 -7.28 12.01 -0.81
N ALA A 204 -7.90 11.07 -1.54
CA ALA A 204 -7.30 10.44 -2.71
C ALA A 204 -6.73 11.42 -3.75
N PRO A 205 -7.43 12.51 -4.13
CA PRO A 205 -6.93 13.48 -5.10
C PRO A 205 -5.95 14.50 -4.52
N LEU A 206 -5.82 14.62 -3.20
CA LEU A 206 -5.05 15.68 -2.56
C LEU A 206 -3.53 15.43 -2.63
N PRO A 207 -2.69 16.48 -2.61
CA PRO A 207 -1.27 16.35 -2.32
C PRO A 207 -1.05 15.72 -0.92
N ILE A 208 0.10 15.03 -0.75
CA ILE A 208 0.43 14.34 0.52
C ILE A 208 0.29 15.25 1.75
N PRO A 209 0.83 16.50 1.79
CA PRO A 209 0.70 17.35 2.97
C PRO A 209 -0.74 17.73 3.29
N GLU A 210 -1.56 17.99 2.27
CA GLU A 210 -2.97 18.32 2.44
C GLU A 210 -3.78 17.12 2.94
N ALA A 211 -3.55 15.95 2.34
CA ALA A 211 -4.17 14.70 2.76
C ALA A 211 -3.84 14.39 4.24
N GLU A 212 -2.59 14.57 4.65
CA GLU A 212 -2.16 14.38 6.04
C GLU A 212 -2.85 15.34 7.00
N ASN A 213 -2.98 16.61 6.62
CA ASN A 213 -3.70 17.62 7.41
C ASN A 213 -5.18 17.28 7.56
N VAL A 214 -5.87 16.92 6.47
CA VAL A 214 -7.27 16.50 6.53
C VAL A 214 -7.47 15.33 7.47
N VAL A 215 -6.62 14.29 7.36
CA VAL A 215 -6.69 13.12 8.25
C VAL A 215 -6.44 13.50 9.71
N SER A 216 -5.46 14.35 9.97
CA SER A 216 -5.15 14.80 11.33
C SER A 216 -6.32 15.55 11.98
N HIS A 217 -7.00 16.42 11.23
CA HIS A 217 -8.20 17.12 11.73
C HIS A 217 -9.40 16.18 11.86
N PHE A 218 -9.55 15.21 10.96
CA PHE A 218 -10.58 14.18 11.05
C PHE A 218 -10.45 13.36 12.34
N VAL A 219 -9.26 12.88 12.66
CA VAL A 219 -9.01 12.12 13.89
C VAL A 219 -9.41 12.89 15.16
N MET A 220 -9.30 14.22 15.13
CA MET A 220 -9.67 15.05 16.28
C MET A 220 -11.18 15.25 16.44
N ALA A 221 -11.94 15.18 15.35
CA ALA A 221 -13.38 15.39 15.35
C ALA A 221 -14.08 14.49 14.32
N PRO A 222 -14.03 13.14 14.49
CA PRO A 222 -14.43 12.19 13.46
C PRO A 222 -15.95 12.15 13.21
N GLN A 223 -16.75 12.76 14.05
CA GLN A 223 -18.20 12.92 13.86
C GLN A 223 -18.57 14.08 12.92
N ARG A 224 -17.60 14.94 12.54
CA ARG A 224 -17.84 16.05 11.61
C ARG A 224 -17.84 15.54 10.16
N PRO A 225 -18.64 16.16 9.26
CA PRO A 225 -18.56 15.87 7.83
C PRO A 225 -17.13 16.08 7.28
N VAL A 226 -16.61 15.13 6.53
CA VAL A 226 -15.23 15.18 6.00
C VAL A 226 -15.03 16.39 5.07
N GLU A 227 -16.06 16.76 4.28
CA GLU A 227 -16.00 17.92 3.39
C GLU A 227 -15.85 19.25 4.15
N ASP A 228 -16.43 19.38 5.35
CA ASP A 228 -16.25 20.56 6.19
C ASP A 228 -14.83 20.66 6.73
N ILE A 229 -14.25 19.51 7.11
CA ILE A 229 -12.85 19.40 7.53
C ILE A 229 -11.92 19.78 6.36
N LYS A 230 -12.19 19.28 5.17
CA LYS A 230 -11.40 19.59 3.97
C LYS A 230 -11.42 21.09 3.64
N ARG A 231 -12.60 21.72 3.71
CA ARG A 231 -12.73 23.19 3.52
C ARG A 231 -11.88 23.96 4.53
N GLU A 232 -11.98 23.60 5.80
CA GLU A 232 -11.22 24.22 6.88
C GLU A 232 -9.70 24.10 6.62
N VAL A 233 -9.21 22.93 6.29
CA VAL A 233 -7.80 22.69 5.95
C VAL A 233 -7.36 23.49 4.72
N SER A 234 -8.20 23.61 3.70
CA SER A 234 -7.90 24.39 2.49
C SER A 234 -7.76 25.88 2.77
N TYR A 235 -8.52 26.42 3.74
CA TYR A 235 -8.35 27.81 4.19
C TYR A 235 -7.07 28.03 5.01
N LEU A 236 -6.63 27.01 5.76
CA LEU A 236 -5.42 27.08 6.61
C LEU A 236 -4.10 27.17 5.82
N HIS A 237 -4.10 26.80 4.55
CA HIS A 237 -2.92 26.99 3.67
C HIS A 237 -2.63 28.45 3.33
N ALA A 238 -3.51 29.39 3.68
CA ALA A 238 -3.35 30.80 3.35
C ALA A 238 -2.44 31.57 4.31
N VAL A 239 -2.18 31.07 5.52
CA VAL A 239 -1.37 31.79 6.54
C VAL A 239 -0.46 30.83 7.31
N LYS A 240 0.85 30.95 7.13
CA LYS A 240 1.83 30.30 7.99
C LYS A 240 1.99 31.10 9.28
N LEU A 241 1.59 30.53 10.41
CA LEU A 241 1.77 31.10 11.73
C LEU A 241 2.96 30.42 12.43
N GLU A 242 4.00 31.19 12.79
CA GLU A 242 5.08 30.71 13.66
C GLU A 242 4.79 31.11 15.09
N ILE A 243 4.54 30.14 15.97
CA ILE A 243 4.24 30.39 17.38
C ILE A 243 5.41 29.89 18.22
N LEU A 244 6.00 30.78 19.04
CA LEU A 244 6.91 30.40 20.10
C LEU A 244 6.11 29.91 21.30
N LEU A 245 6.24 28.63 21.62
CA LEU A 245 5.51 28.01 22.71
C LEU A 245 6.38 27.91 23.98
N ASP A 246 5.79 28.15 25.13
CA ASP A 246 6.36 27.73 26.41
C ASP A 246 6.62 26.21 26.42
N PRO A 247 7.76 25.74 26.97
CA PRO A 247 8.07 24.30 27.00
C PRO A 247 6.96 23.42 27.57
N ARG A 248 6.22 23.89 28.60
CA ARG A 248 5.09 23.15 29.21
C ARG A 248 3.93 22.99 28.24
N VAL A 249 3.64 24.04 27.46
CA VAL A 249 2.61 24.02 26.42
C VAL A 249 3.01 23.08 25.29
N ALA A 250 4.27 23.15 24.85
CA ALA A 250 4.80 22.25 23.84
C ALA A 250 4.73 20.76 24.28
N ASP A 251 5.04 20.44 25.53
CA ASP A 251 4.94 19.08 26.08
C ASP A 251 3.46 18.63 26.21
N GLY A 252 2.56 19.56 26.53
CA GLY A 252 1.12 19.30 26.55
C GLY A 252 0.59 18.96 25.15
N LEU A 253 0.99 19.74 24.15
CA LEU A 253 0.60 19.50 22.74
C LEU A 253 1.17 18.17 22.23
N ARG A 254 2.42 17.82 22.60
CA ARG A 254 3.03 16.55 22.20
C ARG A 254 2.24 15.36 22.74
N ARG A 255 1.94 15.36 24.06
CA ARG A 255 1.12 14.31 24.69
C ARG A 255 -0.26 14.19 24.06
N ALA A 256 -0.95 15.33 23.84
CA ALA A 256 -2.25 15.33 23.20
C ALA A 256 -2.22 14.83 21.74
N ALA A 257 -1.12 15.05 21.03
CA ALA A 257 -0.91 14.55 19.69
C ALA A 257 -0.68 13.02 19.69
N GLU A 258 0.12 12.53 20.64
CA GLU A 258 0.38 11.09 20.82
C GLU A 258 -0.91 10.34 21.21
N GLU A 259 -1.67 10.85 22.21
CA GLU A 259 -2.93 10.26 22.65
C GLU A 259 -3.97 10.17 21.53
N ARG A 260 -3.97 11.12 20.60
CA ARG A 260 -4.93 11.21 19.50
C ARG A 260 -4.39 10.68 18.16
N ASN A 261 -3.17 10.14 18.15
CA ASN A 261 -2.49 9.65 16.95
C ASN A 261 -2.45 10.67 15.80
N THR A 262 -2.13 11.93 16.13
CA THR A 262 -2.11 13.07 15.20
C THR A 262 -0.82 13.89 15.32
N THR A 263 -0.72 15.03 14.64
CA THR A 263 0.44 15.93 14.73
C THR A 263 0.24 17.06 15.75
N MET A 264 1.34 17.60 16.29
CA MET A 264 1.29 18.75 17.21
C MET A 264 0.65 19.98 16.55
N GLU A 265 0.92 20.17 15.25
CA GLU A 265 0.36 21.28 14.45
C GLU A 265 -1.16 21.17 14.36
N ALA A 266 -1.70 19.97 14.18
CA ALA A 266 -3.14 19.75 14.11
C ALA A 266 -3.80 20.04 15.47
N VAL A 267 -3.18 19.61 16.58
CA VAL A 267 -3.67 19.91 17.94
C VAL A 267 -3.64 21.41 18.19
N ALA A 268 -2.53 22.08 17.86
CA ALA A 268 -2.38 23.53 18.04
C ALA A 268 -3.39 24.32 17.19
N SER A 269 -3.57 23.97 15.92
CA SER A 269 -4.54 24.59 15.02
C SER A 269 -5.97 24.51 15.58
N LEU A 270 -6.36 23.33 16.08
CA LEU A 270 -7.68 23.14 16.67
C LEU A 270 -7.88 23.96 17.95
N ALA A 271 -6.85 24.02 18.80
CA ALA A 271 -6.89 24.82 20.01
C ALA A 271 -7.07 26.31 19.69
N VAL A 272 -6.31 26.84 18.72
CA VAL A 272 -6.43 28.24 18.26
C VAL A 272 -7.81 28.49 17.66
N HIS A 273 -8.30 27.60 16.80
CA HIS A 273 -9.63 27.74 16.19
C HIS A 273 -10.75 27.68 17.22
N SER A 274 -10.68 26.76 18.19
CA SER A 274 -11.64 26.69 19.29
C SER A 274 -11.66 27.98 20.13
N TRP A 275 -10.46 28.50 20.43
CA TRP A 275 -10.33 29.76 21.16
C TRP A 275 -10.90 30.95 20.38
N LEU A 276 -10.62 31.08 19.06
CA LEU A 276 -11.16 32.12 18.21
C LEU A 276 -12.69 32.08 18.17
N ARG A 277 -13.31 30.90 18.08
CA ARG A 277 -14.76 30.73 18.16
C ARG A 277 -15.34 31.17 19.50
N GLN A 278 -14.70 30.82 20.61
CA GLN A 278 -15.12 31.24 21.95
C GLN A 278 -15.07 32.76 22.10
N GLN A 279 -14.10 33.41 21.45
CA GLN A 279 -13.95 34.87 21.47
C GLN A 279 -14.79 35.58 20.39
N ARG A 280 -15.58 34.83 19.57
CA ARG A 280 -16.40 35.36 18.46
C ARG A 280 -15.58 36.05 17.35
N TYR A 281 -14.34 35.62 17.13
CA TYR A 281 -13.49 36.11 16.02
C TYR A 281 -13.56 35.23 14.79
N ALA A 282 -14.19 34.05 14.88
CA ALA A 282 -14.39 33.08 13.80
C ALA A 282 -15.80 32.45 13.88
#